data_3b595b8c3b2c7f0d5547a3c2a2045b07
#
_entry.id   3b595b8c3b2c7f0d5547a3c2a2045b07
#
_cell.length_a   1.000
_cell.length_b   1.000
_cell.length_c   1.000
_cell.angle_alpha   90.00
_cell.angle_beta   90.00
_cell.angle_gamma   90.00
#
_symmetry.space_group_name_H-M   'P 1'
#
loop_
_entity.id
_entity.type
_entity.pdbx_description
1 polymer ?
#
loop_
_entity_poly.entity_id
_entity_poly.type
_entity_poly.pdbx_seq_one_letter_code
_entity_poly.pdbx_strand_id
1 'polypeptide(L)'
;RSIIDPMYDAGIRLLHVGINSACPLPSVPTFCRWRSPSGNDLLLVYQKDYGEDEVLPDGKTVVSINFTGDNHGPHSYERVKKIYADLRKRYPQAQLVGASFNDVARELLLIKKDLPVVTSEIGDTWIFGYGGAPIRMAKFRAVSRLYSQWLNEGKIKKDSDVALDFAAELGLIAEHTQGVDVKTHLRQWDKYDMDKFLKGRSEGVFSMAEASWKEIDNYIDSAIAFLPASLQKEAREVVAEVDKVKLEDNSKMKPMARKRWEQPIAGGMTLAGLSYQMFDGDDYDDFQNRYLRARYEWALDD
;
A
#
# COMPACT_ATOMS: atom_id res chain seq x y z
N ARG A 1 -7.33 8.02 -6.01
CA ARG A 1 -7.31 9.36 -6.63
C ARG A 1 -6.85 10.47 -5.68
N SER A 2 -7.01 10.28 -4.37
CA SER A 2 -6.61 11.28 -3.35
C SER A 2 -5.11 11.60 -3.33
N ILE A 3 -4.25 10.71 -3.84
CA ILE A 3 -2.80 10.92 -3.90
C ILE A 3 -2.36 11.79 -5.10
N ILE A 4 -3.23 12.00 -6.09
CA ILE A 4 -2.85 12.71 -7.34
C ILE A 4 -2.45 14.16 -7.04
N ASP A 5 -3.26 14.88 -6.28
CA ASP A 5 -2.99 16.29 -5.98
C ASP A 5 -1.70 16.48 -5.18
N PRO A 6 -1.44 15.74 -4.08
CA PRO A 6 -0.15 15.80 -3.40
C PRO A 6 1.04 15.47 -4.29
N MET A 7 0.93 14.46 -5.17
CA MET A 7 1.99 14.12 -6.10
C MET A 7 2.22 15.24 -7.14
N TYR A 8 1.13 15.80 -7.67
CA TYR A 8 1.19 16.90 -8.62
C TYR A 8 1.84 18.14 -8.02
N ASP A 9 1.48 18.50 -6.78
CA ASP A 9 2.05 19.63 -6.03
C ASP A 9 3.54 19.40 -5.71
N ALA A 10 3.95 18.15 -5.49
CA ALA A 10 5.35 17.76 -5.33
C ALA A 10 6.15 17.75 -6.66
N GLY A 11 5.54 18.11 -7.78
CA GLY A 11 6.19 18.15 -9.08
C GLY A 11 6.23 16.81 -9.83
N ILE A 12 5.61 15.77 -9.32
CA ILE A 12 5.51 14.47 -10.00
C ILE A 12 4.50 14.59 -11.15
N ARG A 13 4.88 14.12 -12.33
CA ARG A 13 4.03 14.21 -13.53
C ARG A 13 3.71 12.85 -14.14
N LEU A 14 4.46 11.81 -13.77
CA LEU A 14 4.25 10.45 -14.20
C LEU A 14 4.31 9.51 -13.01
N LEU A 15 3.40 8.56 -12.98
CA LEU A 15 3.39 7.41 -12.08
C LEU A 15 3.45 6.13 -12.92
N HIS A 16 4.40 5.26 -12.62
CA HIS A 16 4.40 3.88 -13.11
C HIS A 16 3.84 2.96 -12.04
N VAL A 17 2.88 2.13 -12.41
CA VAL A 17 2.30 1.09 -11.57
C VAL A 17 2.51 -0.25 -12.25
N GLY A 18 3.41 -1.06 -11.72
CA GLY A 18 3.57 -2.46 -12.05
C GLY A 18 2.83 -3.32 -11.05
N ILE A 19 1.79 -4.01 -11.48
CA ILE A 19 0.83 -4.64 -10.59
C ILE A 19 1.30 -6.04 -10.24
N ASN A 20 1.16 -6.42 -8.98
CA ASN A 20 1.37 -7.79 -8.58
C ASN A 20 0.39 -8.73 -9.29
N SER A 21 0.94 -9.79 -9.93
CA SER A 21 0.17 -10.73 -10.75
C SER A 21 -0.90 -11.52 -9.99
N ALA A 22 -0.78 -11.58 -8.67
CA ALA A 22 -1.75 -12.27 -7.81
C ALA A 22 -3.04 -11.50 -7.57
N CYS A 23 -3.07 -10.19 -7.90
CA CYS A 23 -4.24 -9.36 -7.71
C CYS A 23 -5.10 -9.26 -8.97
N PRO A 24 -6.44 -9.21 -8.87
CA PRO A 24 -7.30 -8.82 -9.98
C PRO A 24 -6.96 -7.40 -10.42
N LEU A 25 -6.92 -7.17 -11.72
CA LEU A 25 -6.61 -5.85 -12.26
C LEU A 25 -7.89 -5.10 -12.58
N PRO A 26 -8.00 -3.82 -12.20
CA PRO A 26 -8.99 -2.94 -12.79
C PRO A 26 -8.72 -2.77 -14.30
N SER A 27 -9.78 -2.52 -15.07
CA SER A 27 -9.65 -2.23 -16.49
C SER A 27 -9.13 -0.80 -16.67
N VAL A 28 -7.80 -0.68 -16.73
CA VAL A 28 -7.10 0.60 -16.91
C VAL A 28 -6.22 0.49 -18.15
N PRO A 29 -6.27 1.46 -19.08
CA PRO A 29 -5.34 1.51 -20.20
C PRO A 29 -3.89 1.63 -19.75
N THR A 30 -2.96 0.96 -20.45
CA THR A 30 -1.53 1.01 -20.13
C THR A 30 -1.02 2.45 -20.05
N PHE A 31 -1.40 3.30 -21.00
CA PHE A 31 -1.07 4.72 -20.99
C PHE A 31 -2.34 5.55 -20.87
N CYS A 32 -2.45 6.34 -19.80
CA CYS A 32 -3.61 7.18 -19.59
C CYS A 32 -3.29 8.43 -18.75
N ARG A 33 -4.29 9.28 -18.59
CA ARG A 33 -4.28 10.39 -17.63
C ARG A 33 -5.12 10.00 -16.43
N TRP A 34 -4.51 9.88 -15.29
CA TRP A 34 -5.24 9.62 -14.05
C TRP A 34 -5.61 10.95 -13.41
N ARG A 35 -6.91 11.24 -13.34
CA ARG A 35 -7.43 12.56 -12.98
C ARG A 35 -7.99 12.60 -11.55
N SER A 36 -7.53 13.60 -10.79
CA SER A 36 -8.08 13.91 -9.46
C SER A 36 -9.47 14.56 -9.54
N PRO A 37 -10.21 14.62 -8.41
CA PRO A 37 -11.44 15.41 -8.33
C PRO A 37 -11.24 16.90 -8.56
N SER A 38 -10.07 17.44 -8.26
CA SER A 38 -9.73 18.86 -8.49
C SER A 38 -9.38 19.18 -9.94
N GLY A 39 -9.17 18.15 -10.79
CA GLY A 39 -8.87 18.27 -12.21
C GLY A 39 -7.40 18.15 -12.58
N ASN A 40 -6.49 17.93 -11.62
CA ASN A 40 -5.09 17.65 -11.93
C ASN A 40 -4.93 16.25 -12.57
N ASP A 41 -4.04 16.15 -13.55
CA ASP A 41 -3.72 14.90 -14.24
C ASP A 41 -2.30 14.45 -13.93
N LEU A 42 -2.13 13.20 -13.51
CA LEU A 42 -0.87 12.47 -13.65
C LEU A 42 -0.91 11.62 -14.92
N LEU A 43 0.19 11.57 -15.63
CA LEU A 43 0.43 10.53 -16.64
C LEU A 43 0.59 9.21 -15.89
N LEU A 44 -0.11 8.17 -16.33
CA LEU A 44 -0.06 6.85 -15.75
C LEU A 44 0.44 5.84 -16.75
N VAL A 45 1.44 5.08 -16.38
CA VAL A 45 1.87 3.85 -17.06
C VAL A 45 1.43 2.68 -16.17
N TYR A 46 0.42 1.92 -16.60
CA TYR A 46 -0.20 0.88 -15.80
C TYR A 46 0.03 -0.48 -16.46
N GLN A 47 0.86 -1.31 -15.85
CA GLN A 47 1.34 -2.56 -16.44
C GLN A 47 1.19 -3.74 -15.48
N LYS A 48 1.23 -4.95 -16.04
CA LYS A 48 1.29 -6.21 -15.28
C LYS A 48 2.73 -6.52 -14.88
N ASP A 49 2.86 -7.35 -13.86
CA ASP A 49 4.10 -8.04 -13.50
C ASP A 49 5.34 -7.11 -13.42
N TYR A 50 5.13 -5.91 -12.85
CA TYR A 50 6.16 -4.88 -12.63
C TYR A 50 6.67 -4.17 -13.90
N GLY A 51 6.18 -4.51 -15.06
CA GLY A 51 6.47 -3.82 -16.32
C GLY A 51 6.92 -4.76 -17.43
N GLU A 52 6.59 -4.37 -18.63
CA GLU A 52 6.89 -5.07 -19.88
C GLU A 52 7.11 -4.07 -21.04
N ASP A 53 7.39 -4.59 -22.24
CA ASP A 53 7.49 -3.75 -23.43
C ASP A 53 6.11 -3.29 -23.87
N GLU A 54 5.93 -1.99 -24.01
CA GLU A 54 4.68 -1.39 -24.48
C GLU A 54 4.91 -0.33 -25.56
N VAL A 55 4.10 -0.39 -26.61
CA VAL A 55 4.13 0.60 -27.69
C VAL A 55 3.27 1.79 -27.29
N LEU A 56 3.84 3.00 -27.35
CA LEU A 56 3.08 4.22 -27.12
C LEU A 56 1.95 4.37 -28.16
N PRO A 57 0.88 5.08 -27.85
CA PRO A 57 -0.22 5.35 -28.78
C PRO A 57 0.21 6.05 -30.10
N ASP A 58 1.41 6.63 -30.14
CA ASP A 58 2.00 7.19 -31.38
C ASP A 58 2.41 6.12 -32.41
N GLY A 59 2.46 4.84 -31.98
CA GLY A 59 2.87 3.71 -32.81
C GLY A 59 4.36 3.68 -33.21
N LYS A 60 5.19 4.56 -32.64
CA LYS A 60 6.60 4.75 -33.01
C LYS A 60 7.57 4.49 -31.86
N THR A 61 7.15 4.76 -30.67
CA THR A 61 7.98 4.65 -29.46
C THR A 61 7.58 3.43 -28.65
N VAL A 62 8.57 2.64 -28.23
CA VAL A 62 8.39 1.52 -27.30
C VAL A 62 9.03 1.89 -25.98
N VAL A 63 8.26 1.80 -24.91
CA VAL A 63 8.79 1.83 -23.53
C VAL A 63 9.05 0.40 -23.09
N SER A 64 10.30 0.08 -22.80
CA SER A 64 10.71 -1.23 -22.31
C SER A 64 11.19 -1.13 -20.87
N ILE A 65 10.42 -1.70 -19.95
CA ILE A 65 10.74 -1.72 -18.53
C ILE A 65 11.31 -3.10 -18.18
N ASN A 66 12.60 -3.12 -17.87
CA ASN A 66 13.31 -4.35 -17.55
C ASN A 66 13.59 -4.41 -16.06
N PHE A 67 12.65 -4.97 -15.33
CA PHE A 67 12.73 -5.10 -13.89
C PHE A 67 13.52 -6.35 -13.48
N THR A 68 14.22 -6.30 -12.34
CA THR A 68 15.01 -7.45 -11.84
C THR A 68 14.17 -8.56 -11.22
N GLY A 69 12.95 -8.25 -10.87
CA GLY A 69 12.06 -9.08 -10.07
C GLY A 69 11.82 -8.49 -8.69
N ASP A 70 10.88 -9.06 -7.95
CA ASP A 70 10.47 -8.58 -6.65
C ASP A 70 11.61 -8.72 -5.62
N ASN A 71 11.92 -7.64 -4.90
CA ASN A 71 12.97 -7.58 -3.86
C ASN A 71 14.38 -8.02 -4.33
N HIS A 72 14.68 -7.88 -5.62
CA HIS A 72 15.99 -8.18 -6.15
C HIS A 72 16.86 -6.92 -6.29
N GLY A 73 18.17 -7.09 -6.17
CA GLY A 73 19.13 -6.03 -6.39
C GLY A 73 19.24 -5.62 -7.87
N PRO A 74 20.13 -4.65 -8.19
CA PRO A 74 20.29 -4.15 -9.56
C PRO A 74 20.76 -5.24 -10.51
N HIS A 75 20.48 -5.05 -11.79
CA HIS A 75 21.01 -5.91 -12.85
C HIS A 75 22.55 -5.96 -12.84
N SER A 76 23.10 -7.17 -13.06
CA SER A 76 24.52 -7.31 -13.39
C SER A 76 24.83 -6.69 -14.77
N TYR A 77 26.08 -6.33 -15.00
CA TYR A 77 26.53 -5.82 -16.30
C TYR A 77 26.21 -6.81 -17.45
N GLU A 78 26.44 -8.10 -17.24
CA GLU A 78 26.15 -9.12 -18.25
C GLU A 78 24.65 -9.23 -18.52
N ARG A 79 23.81 -9.08 -17.50
CA ARG A 79 22.35 -9.02 -17.68
C ARG A 79 21.92 -7.82 -18.49
N VAL A 80 22.47 -6.64 -18.22
CA VAL A 80 22.20 -5.43 -19.01
C VAL A 80 22.59 -5.63 -20.48
N LYS A 81 23.78 -6.17 -20.76
CA LYS A 81 24.20 -6.49 -22.14
C LYS A 81 23.23 -7.43 -22.83
N LYS A 82 22.78 -8.46 -22.13
CA LYS A 82 21.79 -9.43 -22.68
C LYS A 82 20.47 -8.73 -22.99
N ILE A 83 19.95 -7.87 -22.11
CA ILE A 83 18.73 -7.08 -22.31
C ILE A 83 18.85 -6.27 -23.62
N TYR A 84 19.93 -5.53 -23.80
CA TYR A 84 20.15 -4.75 -25.03
C TYR A 84 20.25 -5.64 -26.29
N ALA A 85 20.88 -6.81 -26.17
CA ALA A 85 20.95 -7.75 -27.30
C ALA A 85 19.57 -8.31 -27.65
N ASP A 86 18.76 -8.65 -26.67
CA ASP A 86 17.40 -9.16 -26.86
C ASP A 86 16.46 -8.07 -27.42
N LEU A 87 16.60 -6.82 -26.97
CA LEU A 87 15.86 -5.67 -27.53
C LEU A 87 16.23 -5.42 -29.00
N ARG A 88 17.50 -5.48 -29.36
CA ARG A 88 17.94 -5.36 -30.78
C ARG A 88 17.34 -6.44 -31.69
N LYS A 89 17.14 -7.64 -31.16
CA LYS A 89 16.49 -8.73 -31.92
C LYS A 89 14.99 -8.49 -32.08
N ARG A 90 14.33 -8.01 -31.02
CA ARG A 90 12.88 -7.71 -31.05
C ARG A 90 12.55 -6.47 -31.88
N TYR A 91 13.41 -5.46 -31.82
CA TYR A 91 13.22 -4.17 -32.48
C TYR A 91 14.44 -3.81 -33.35
N PRO A 92 14.70 -4.54 -34.46
CA PRO A 92 15.96 -4.40 -35.23
C PRO A 92 16.11 -3.04 -35.90
N GLN A 93 15.02 -2.31 -36.12
CA GLN A 93 15.03 -0.98 -36.73
C GLN A 93 14.96 0.15 -35.69
N ALA A 94 14.83 -0.15 -34.41
CA ALA A 94 14.71 0.86 -33.38
C ALA A 94 16.07 1.39 -32.92
N GLN A 95 16.13 2.68 -32.65
CA GLN A 95 17.21 3.26 -31.88
C GLN A 95 16.96 2.95 -30.40
N LEU A 96 17.85 2.17 -29.77
CA LEU A 96 17.78 1.86 -28.36
C LEU A 96 18.43 2.97 -27.53
N VAL A 97 17.68 3.51 -26.58
CA VAL A 97 18.12 4.59 -25.68
C VAL A 97 17.89 4.14 -24.24
N GLY A 98 18.93 4.25 -23.40
CA GLY A 98 18.75 4.17 -21.96
C GLY A 98 17.98 5.40 -21.48
N ALA A 99 16.85 5.19 -20.82
CA ALA A 99 15.93 6.25 -20.45
C ALA A 99 15.56 6.21 -18.97
N SER A 100 15.18 7.36 -18.46
CA SER A 100 14.53 7.52 -17.16
C SER A 100 13.01 7.69 -17.33
N PHE A 101 12.26 7.59 -16.24
CA PHE A 101 10.82 7.92 -16.28
C PHE A 101 10.54 9.38 -16.66
N ASN A 102 11.48 10.30 -16.44
CA ASN A 102 11.35 11.67 -16.95
C ASN A 102 11.39 11.73 -18.48
N ASP A 103 12.17 10.87 -19.13
CA ASP A 103 12.20 10.76 -20.58
C ASP A 103 10.88 10.21 -21.11
N VAL A 104 10.37 9.14 -20.49
CA VAL A 104 9.05 8.58 -20.80
C VAL A 104 7.94 9.62 -20.61
N ALA A 105 8.01 10.40 -19.53
CA ALA A 105 7.04 11.46 -19.27
C ALA A 105 7.06 12.52 -20.38
N ARG A 106 8.23 12.90 -20.88
CA ARG A 106 8.34 13.85 -22.01
C ARG A 106 7.66 13.34 -23.27
N GLU A 107 7.88 12.10 -23.64
CA GLU A 107 7.22 11.49 -24.80
C GLU A 107 5.69 11.44 -24.63
N LEU A 108 5.21 11.01 -23.46
CA LEU A 108 3.77 10.96 -23.17
C LEU A 108 3.14 12.36 -23.12
N LEU A 109 3.87 13.39 -22.72
CA LEU A 109 3.37 14.77 -22.72
C LEU A 109 3.09 15.28 -24.15
N LEU A 110 3.86 14.83 -25.14
CA LEU A 110 3.63 15.22 -26.56
C LEU A 110 2.26 14.76 -27.07
N ILE A 111 1.80 13.60 -26.57
CA ILE A 111 0.54 12.97 -26.97
C ILE A 111 -0.53 13.04 -25.87
N LYS A 112 -0.31 13.85 -24.84
CA LYS A 112 -1.19 13.90 -23.63
C LYS A 112 -2.67 14.09 -23.97
N LYS A 113 -2.98 14.87 -25.00
CA LYS A 113 -4.37 15.17 -25.39
C LYS A 113 -5.12 13.95 -25.90
N ASP A 114 -4.40 13.00 -26.50
CA ASP A 114 -4.95 11.79 -27.12
C ASP A 114 -5.06 10.64 -26.12
N LEU A 115 -4.44 10.77 -24.92
CA LEU A 115 -4.51 9.76 -23.89
C LEU A 115 -5.89 9.74 -23.22
N PRO A 116 -6.46 8.53 -22.99
CA PRO A 116 -7.72 8.38 -22.29
C PRO A 116 -7.62 8.92 -20.84
N VAL A 117 -8.74 9.40 -20.31
CA VAL A 117 -8.83 9.90 -18.95
C VAL A 117 -9.46 8.86 -18.05
N VAL A 118 -8.76 8.48 -16.99
CA VAL A 118 -9.24 7.57 -15.96
C VAL A 118 -9.59 8.40 -14.70
N THR A 119 -10.80 8.21 -14.19
CA THR A 119 -11.32 8.90 -13.00
C THR A 119 -11.74 7.93 -11.90
N SER A 120 -11.47 6.64 -12.08
CA SER A 120 -11.68 5.61 -11.05
C SER A 120 -10.49 5.49 -10.12
N GLU A 121 -10.67 4.80 -9.00
CA GLU A 121 -9.55 4.26 -8.22
C GLU A 121 -8.86 3.13 -9.00
N ILE A 122 -7.55 3.01 -8.82
CA ILE A 122 -6.70 2.04 -9.53
C ILE A 122 -5.93 1.13 -8.56
N GLY A 123 -6.26 1.21 -7.27
CA GLY A 123 -5.67 0.33 -6.27
C GLY A 123 -6.05 -1.13 -6.47
N ASP A 124 -5.29 -1.99 -5.89
CA ASP A 124 -5.53 -3.43 -5.82
C ASP A 124 -5.80 -3.91 -4.39
N THR A 125 -5.87 -5.22 -4.19
CA THR A 125 -6.12 -5.82 -2.87
C THR A 125 -4.83 -6.13 -2.09
N TRP A 126 -3.66 -5.75 -2.60
CA TRP A 126 -2.36 -6.04 -1.99
C TRP A 126 -2.03 -5.08 -0.83
N ILE A 127 -2.85 -5.12 0.23
CA ILE A 127 -2.73 -4.29 1.45
C ILE A 127 -2.82 -5.16 2.70
N PHE A 128 -1.84 -6.04 2.89
CA PHE A 128 -1.83 -6.98 3.99
C PHE A 128 -1.26 -6.37 5.28
N GLY A 129 -1.72 -6.86 6.42
CA GLY A 129 -1.17 -6.61 7.74
C GLY A 129 -1.80 -5.47 8.53
N TYR A 130 -2.40 -4.47 7.90
CA TYR A 130 -2.99 -3.33 8.63
C TYR A 130 -4.12 -3.75 9.58
N GLY A 131 -4.97 -4.70 9.15
CA GLY A 131 -6.03 -5.25 10.00
C GLY A 131 -5.51 -6.06 11.19
N GLY A 132 -4.33 -6.64 11.09
CA GLY A 132 -3.68 -7.39 12.15
C GLY A 132 -3.11 -6.54 13.29
N ALA A 133 -2.98 -5.22 13.11
CA ALA A 133 -2.43 -4.29 14.10
C ALA A 133 -3.33 -3.06 14.34
N PRO A 134 -4.60 -3.23 14.73
CA PRO A 134 -5.58 -2.13 14.80
C PRO A 134 -5.19 -1.03 15.77
N ILE A 135 -4.56 -1.35 16.89
CA ILE A 135 -4.10 -0.35 17.89
C ILE A 135 -2.96 0.49 17.31
N ARG A 136 -1.99 -0.13 16.65
CA ARG A 136 -0.92 0.59 15.93
C ARG A 136 -1.50 1.58 14.92
N MET A 137 -2.44 1.12 14.11
CA MET A 137 -3.09 1.97 13.12
C MET A 137 -3.94 3.08 13.74
N ALA A 138 -4.56 2.83 14.88
CA ALA A 138 -5.28 3.87 15.61
C ALA A 138 -4.33 4.96 16.14
N LYS A 139 -3.18 4.57 16.71
CA LYS A 139 -2.13 5.50 17.14
C LYS A 139 -1.55 6.31 15.97
N PHE A 140 -1.17 5.63 14.89
CA PHE A 140 -0.70 6.28 13.66
C PHE A 140 -1.68 7.35 13.16
N ARG A 141 -2.97 7.00 13.05
CA ARG A 141 -4.01 7.94 12.60
C ARG A 141 -4.23 9.09 13.57
N ALA A 142 -4.15 8.84 14.86
CA ALA A 142 -4.29 9.88 15.88
C ALA A 142 -3.15 10.90 15.80
N VAL A 143 -1.91 10.43 15.72
CA VAL A 143 -0.71 11.28 15.58
C VAL A 143 -0.69 12.00 14.23
N SER A 144 -1.08 11.34 13.14
CA SER A 144 -1.18 11.98 11.81
C SER A 144 -2.19 13.13 11.78
N ARG A 145 -3.35 12.97 12.47
CA ARG A 145 -4.33 14.07 12.60
C ARG A 145 -3.77 15.24 13.41
N LEU A 146 -3.09 14.95 14.50
CA LEU A 146 -2.44 15.95 15.33
C LEU A 146 -1.35 16.71 14.56
N TYR A 147 -0.55 16.01 13.76
CA TYR A 147 0.44 16.63 12.87
C TYR A 147 -0.21 17.58 11.86
N SER A 148 -1.30 17.16 11.24
CA SER A 148 -2.07 18.03 10.33
C SER A 148 -2.59 19.27 11.03
N GLN A 149 -3.04 19.14 12.27
CA GLN A 149 -3.46 20.27 13.10
C GLN A 149 -2.29 21.22 13.37
N TRP A 150 -1.12 20.74 13.76
CA TRP A 150 0.06 21.57 14.01
C TRP A 150 0.52 22.35 12.79
N LEU A 151 0.44 21.72 11.59
CA LEU A 151 0.72 22.44 10.33
C LEU A 151 -0.28 23.56 10.09
N ASN A 152 -1.56 23.32 10.30
CA ASN A 152 -2.62 24.31 10.12
C ASN A 152 -2.54 25.47 11.14
N GLU A 153 -2.13 25.18 12.37
CA GLU A 153 -1.92 26.15 13.45
C GLU A 153 -0.57 26.88 13.33
N GLY A 154 0.28 26.49 12.39
CA GLY A 154 1.63 27.05 12.22
C GLY A 154 2.61 26.70 13.36
N LYS A 155 2.30 25.69 14.20
CA LYS A 155 3.20 25.19 15.23
C LYS A 155 4.44 24.50 14.65
N ILE A 156 4.29 23.92 13.47
CA ILE A 156 5.37 23.31 12.65
C ILE A 156 5.29 23.88 11.24
N LYS A 157 6.41 24.27 10.67
CA LYS A 157 6.50 24.65 9.25
C LYS A 157 6.66 23.40 8.40
N LYS A 158 5.85 23.26 7.35
CA LYS A 158 5.80 22.09 6.46
C LYS A 158 7.17 21.65 5.93
N ASP A 159 8.04 22.59 5.59
CA ASP A 159 9.34 22.33 4.97
C ASP A 159 10.50 22.44 5.98
N SER A 160 10.24 22.41 7.27
CA SER A 160 11.28 22.38 8.29
C SER A 160 11.85 20.97 8.45
N ASP A 161 13.12 20.85 8.83
CA ASP A 161 13.78 19.56 9.07
C ASP A 161 12.97 18.72 10.08
N VAL A 162 12.46 19.34 11.14
CA VAL A 162 11.59 18.68 12.14
C VAL A 162 10.35 18.07 11.48
N ALA A 163 9.71 18.79 10.56
CA ALA A 163 8.51 18.30 9.88
C ALA A 163 8.84 17.14 8.94
N LEU A 164 9.95 17.24 8.22
CA LEU A 164 10.40 16.23 7.26
C LEU A 164 10.83 14.95 7.98
N ASP A 165 11.67 15.07 9.02
CA ASP A 165 12.16 13.92 9.80
C ASP A 165 11.00 13.21 10.52
N PHE A 166 10.11 13.98 11.15
CA PHE A 166 8.92 13.42 11.79
C PHE A 166 8.01 12.68 10.80
N ALA A 167 7.73 13.30 9.64
CA ALA A 167 6.85 12.71 8.64
C ALA A 167 7.47 11.48 7.97
N ALA A 168 8.77 11.50 7.71
CA ALA A 168 9.49 10.37 7.15
C ALA A 168 9.45 9.15 8.08
N GLU A 169 9.76 9.34 9.36
CA GLU A 169 9.75 8.26 10.35
C GLU A 169 8.32 7.73 10.59
N LEU A 170 7.35 8.64 10.78
CA LEU A 170 5.95 8.25 10.97
C LEU A 170 5.39 7.50 9.75
N GLY A 171 5.86 7.86 8.56
CA GLY A 171 5.46 7.22 7.30
C GLY A 171 5.81 5.73 7.22
N LEU A 172 6.85 5.28 7.93
CA LEU A 172 7.26 3.87 7.97
C LEU A 172 6.16 2.95 8.54
N ILE A 173 5.27 3.49 9.38
CA ILE A 173 4.10 2.73 9.90
C ILE A 173 3.15 2.30 8.78
N ALA A 174 3.03 3.12 7.73
CA ALA A 174 2.10 2.90 6.63
C ALA A 174 2.72 2.09 5.47
N GLU A 175 3.96 1.65 5.62
CA GLU A 175 4.62 0.77 4.67
C GLU A 175 3.95 -0.61 4.68
N HIS A 176 3.83 -1.24 3.51
CA HIS A 176 3.30 -2.59 3.42
C HIS A 176 4.36 -3.64 3.78
N THR A 177 3.91 -4.86 4.06
CA THR A 177 4.55 -5.96 4.75
C THR A 177 4.78 -5.64 6.22
N GLN A 178 3.77 -5.90 7.00
CA GLN A 178 3.73 -5.61 8.44
C GLN A 178 4.57 -6.62 9.24
N GLY A 179 5.89 -6.52 9.13
CA GLY A 179 6.86 -7.38 9.78
C GLY A 179 7.64 -8.27 8.81
N VAL A 180 8.36 -9.26 9.36
CA VAL A 180 9.16 -10.19 8.55
C VAL A 180 8.29 -11.14 7.74
N ASP A 181 8.81 -11.60 6.62
CA ASP A 181 8.16 -12.62 5.79
C ASP A 181 8.04 -13.95 6.55
N VAL A 182 6.82 -14.32 6.86
CA VAL A 182 6.53 -15.57 7.60
C VAL A 182 6.97 -16.82 6.86
N LYS A 183 6.89 -16.85 5.53
CA LYS A 183 7.33 -17.99 4.71
C LYS A 183 8.82 -18.26 4.85
N THR A 184 9.61 -17.20 5.02
CA THR A 184 11.06 -17.32 5.22
C THR A 184 11.42 -17.69 6.64
N HIS A 185 10.73 -17.11 7.61
CA HIS A 185 11.12 -17.18 9.03
C HIS A 185 10.33 -18.21 9.84
N LEU A 186 9.15 -18.63 9.36
CA LEU A 186 8.29 -19.62 10.01
C LEU A 186 7.89 -20.70 8.99
N ARG A 187 8.78 -21.64 8.71
CA ARG A 187 8.61 -22.65 7.65
C ARG A 187 7.41 -23.58 7.82
N GLN A 188 6.82 -23.65 8.99
CA GLN A 188 5.65 -24.47 9.33
C GLN A 188 4.53 -23.60 9.92
N TRP A 189 4.48 -22.32 9.53
CA TRP A 189 3.54 -21.34 10.03
C TRP A 189 2.07 -21.74 9.79
N ASP A 190 1.79 -22.52 8.75
CA ASP A 190 0.50 -23.06 8.33
C ASP A 190 0.02 -24.28 9.18
N LYS A 191 0.86 -24.79 10.09
CA LYS A 191 0.62 -26.03 10.85
C LYS A 191 0.38 -25.81 12.35
N TYR A 192 -0.02 -24.61 12.72
CA TYR A 192 -0.28 -24.28 14.12
C TYR A 192 -1.77 -24.31 14.43
N ASP A 193 -2.16 -25.24 15.33
CA ASP A 193 -3.36 -25.10 16.14
C ASP A 193 -3.06 -24.24 17.38
N MET A 194 -4.06 -23.91 18.20
CA MET A 194 -3.88 -23.04 19.36
C MET A 194 -2.83 -23.58 20.34
N ASP A 195 -2.82 -24.87 20.59
CA ASP A 195 -1.86 -25.48 21.55
C ASP A 195 -0.44 -25.43 21.01
N LYS A 196 -0.24 -25.73 19.73
CA LYS A 196 1.06 -25.63 19.07
C LYS A 196 1.53 -24.19 18.97
N PHE A 197 0.61 -23.25 18.72
CA PHE A 197 0.92 -21.82 18.69
C PHE A 197 1.42 -21.36 20.08
N LEU A 198 0.68 -21.63 21.15
CA LEU A 198 1.06 -21.25 22.51
C LEU A 198 2.38 -21.90 22.94
N LYS A 199 2.58 -23.16 22.61
CA LYS A 199 3.85 -23.86 22.83
C LYS A 199 4.99 -23.21 22.05
N GLY A 200 4.84 -23.03 20.74
CA GLY A 200 5.85 -22.40 19.89
C GLY A 200 6.20 -20.98 20.36
N ARG A 201 5.20 -20.21 20.81
CA ARG A 201 5.44 -18.89 21.39
C ARG A 201 6.28 -18.96 22.67
N SER A 202 5.99 -19.91 23.56
CA SER A 202 6.77 -20.12 24.80
C SER A 202 8.20 -20.58 24.53
N GLU A 203 8.44 -21.27 23.42
CA GLU A 203 9.75 -21.75 22.99
C GLU A 203 10.50 -20.71 22.13
N GLY A 204 9.92 -19.54 21.87
CA GLY A 204 10.55 -18.45 21.12
C GLY A 204 10.54 -18.62 19.59
N VAL A 205 9.74 -19.54 19.04
CA VAL A 205 9.64 -19.78 17.59
C VAL A 205 9.23 -18.52 16.84
N PHE A 206 8.38 -17.68 17.44
CA PHE A 206 7.88 -16.44 16.85
C PHE A 206 8.68 -15.18 17.24
N SER A 207 9.79 -15.33 17.96
CA SER A 207 10.54 -14.19 18.50
C SER A 207 10.97 -13.17 17.44
N MET A 208 11.37 -13.63 16.25
CA MET A 208 11.75 -12.72 15.15
C MET A 208 10.55 -11.96 14.60
N ALA A 209 9.41 -12.61 14.42
CA ALA A 209 8.17 -11.95 13.99
C ALA A 209 7.70 -10.93 15.03
N GLU A 210 7.68 -11.31 16.32
CA GLU A 210 7.30 -10.40 17.42
C GLU A 210 8.27 -9.22 17.55
N ALA A 211 9.58 -9.44 17.34
CA ALA A 211 10.58 -8.37 17.33
C ALA A 211 10.35 -7.39 16.18
N SER A 212 10.04 -7.89 14.98
CA SER A 212 9.75 -7.04 13.83
C SER A 212 8.47 -6.21 14.01
N TRP A 213 7.44 -6.76 14.63
CA TRP A 213 6.23 -5.99 14.96
C TRP A 213 6.51 -4.92 16.01
N LYS A 214 7.35 -5.24 17.01
CA LYS A 214 7.77 -4.25 18.01
C LYS A 214 8.60 -3.13 17.39
N GLU A 215 9.45 -3.44 16.42
CA GLU A 215 10.20 -2.43 15.66
C GLU A 215 9.24 -1.45 14.99
N ILE A 216 8.22 -1.95 14.27
CA ILE A 216 7.22 -1.11 13.62
C ILE A 216 6.45 -0.27 14.65
N ASP A 217 6.06 -0.84 15.80
CA ASP A 217 5.41 -0.08 16.86
C ASP A 217 6.28 1.08 17.37
N ASN A 218 7.60 0.87 17.44
CA ASN A 218 8.55 1.87 17.91
C ASN A 218 8.70 3.07 16.96
N TYR A 219 8.36 2.96 15.66
CA TYR A 219 8.44 4.09 14.74
C TYR A 219 7.57 5.27 15.16
N ILE A 220 6.50 5.05 15.93
CA ILE A 220 5.69 6.15 16.49
C ILE A 220 6.51 6.93 17.52
N ASP A 221 7.20 6.24 18.42
CA ASP A 221 8.04 6.88 19.45
C ASP A 221 9.27 7.54 18.83
N SER A 222 9.88 6.91 17.82
CA SER A 222 11.00 7.46 17.05
C SER A 222 10.59 8.75 16.35
N ALA A 223 9.44 8.77 15.69
CA ALA A 223 8.91 9.97 15.07
C ALA A 223 8.68 11.09 16.08
N ILE A 224 8.05 10.77 17.21
CA ILE A 224 7.80 11.75 18.29
C ILE A 224 9.11 12.35 18.81
N ALA A 225 10.20 11.60 18.83
CA ALA A 225 11.49 12.09 19.32
C ALA A 225 12.08 13.25 18.47
N PHE A 226 11.71 13.39 17.20
CA PHE A 226 12.11 14.53 16.37
C PHE A 226 11.41 15.84 16.72
N LEU A 227 10.30 15.78 17.45
CA LEU A 227 9.48 16.94 17.76
C LEU A 227 10.08 17.79 18.90
N PRO A 228 9.80 19.09 18.97
CA PRO A 228 10.04 19.91 20.16
C PRO A 228 9.32 19.35 21.40
N ALA A 229 9.86 19.54 22.59
CA ALA A 229 9.36 18.94 23.83
C ALA A 229 7.87 19.20 24.11
N SER A 230 7.36 20.37 23.77
CA SER A 230 5.92 20.70 23.92
C SER A 230 5.04 19.81 23.03
N LEU A 231 5.44 19.59 21.78
CA LEU A 231 4.70 18.78 20.83
C LEU A 231 4.88 17.28 21.08
N GLN A 232 6.04 16.87 21.58
CA GLN A 232 6.23 15.50 22.09
C GLN A 232 5.20 15.17 23.18
N LYS A 233 4.96 16.11 24.10
CA LYS A 233 3.96 15.92 25.16
C LYS A 233 2.56 15.74 24.58
N GLU A 234 2.13 16.65 23.69
CA GLU A 234 0.83 16.55 23.01
C GLU A 234 0.67 15.22 22.26
N ALA A 235 1.72 14.76 21.55
CA ALA A 235 1.70 13.49 20.82
C ALA A 235 1.57 12.28 21.76
N ARG A 236 2.34 12.26 22.87
CA ARG A 236 2.27 11.17 23.85
C ARG A 236 0.92 11.10 24.56
N GLU A 237 0.30 12.24 24.83
CA GLU A 237 -1.06 12.30 25.39
C GLU A 237 -2.07 11.66 24.45
N VAL A 238 -2.01 11.97 23.16
CA VAL A 238 -2.90 11.39 22.13
C VAL A 238 -2.67 9.89 21.96
N VAL A 239 -1.42 9.43 21.98
CA VAL A 239 -1.09 7.99 21.95
C VAL A 239 -1.63 7.27 23.18
N ALA A 240 -1.47 7.87 24.37
CA ALA A 240 -1.96 7.29 25.62
C ALA A 240 -3.49 7.21 25.68
N GLU A 241 -4.22 8.13 25.02
CA GLU A 241 -5.69 8.05 24.92
C GLU A 241 -6.13 6.82 24.13
N VAL A 242 -5.40 6.47 23.05
CA VAL A 242 -5.69 5.24 22.27
C VAL A 242 -5.51 3.99 23.14
N ASP A 243 -4.49 3.97 24.01
CA ASP A 243 -4.25 2.83 24.90
C ASP A 243 -5.32 2.65 26.00
N LYS A 244 -6.10 3.69 26.27
CA LYS A 244 -7.21 3.64 27.24
C LYS A 244 -8.47 2.98 26.69
N VAL A 245 -8.55 2.76 25.38
CA VAL A 245 -9.70 2.10 24.77
C VAL A 245 -9.78 0.66 25.29
N LYS A 246 -10.77 0.41 26.14
CA LYS A 246 -11.09 -0.94 26.58
C LYS A 246 -12.01 -1.57 25.57
N LEU A 247 -11.65 -2.75 25.09
CA LEU A 247 -12.59 -3.58 24.37
C LEU A 247 -13.72 -3.94 25.33
N GLU A 248 -14.97 -3.70 24.92
CA GLU A 248 -16.11 -4.14 25.70
C GLU A 248 -16.11 -5.67 25.78
N ASP A 249 -16.51 -6.18 26.94
CA ASP A 249 -16.71 -7.61 27.11
C ASP A 249 -17.85 -8.09 26.18
N ASN A 250 -17.48 -8.76 25.12
CA ASN A 250 -18.40 -9.28 24.13
C ASN A 250 -18.91 -10.70 24.45
N SER A 251 -18.53 -11.27 25.61
CA SER A 251 -18.95 -12.60 26.05
C SER A 251 -20.47 -12.76 26.12
N LYS A 252 -21.20 -11.64 26.24
CA LYS A 252 -22.67 -11.60 26.27
C LYS A 252 -23.30 -11.30 24.91
N MET A 253 -22.50 -11.01 23.87
CA MET A 253 -23.03 -10.79 22.54
C MET A 253 -23.51 -12.12 21.96
N LYS A 254 -24.74 -12.12 21.41
CA LYS A 254 -25.26 -13.27 20.71
C LYS A 254 -25.09 -13.08 19.22
N PRO A 255 -24.78 -14.14 18.46
CA PRO A 255 -24.78 -14.06 17.01
C PRO A 255 -26.11 -13.51 16.52
N MET A 256 -26.07 -12.46 15.72
CA MET A 256 -27.28 -11.91 15.12
C MET A 256 -27.49 -12.62 13.77
N ALA A 257 -28.73 -13.14 13.56
CA ALA A 257 -29.08 -13.57 12.22
C ALA A 257 -28.88 -12.41 11.23
N ARG A 258 -28.41 -12.72 10.00
CA ARG A 258 -28.21 -11.76 8.92
C ARG A 258 -29.50 -11.01 8.60
N LYS A 259 -29.92 -10.07 9.44
CA LYS A 259 -30.98 -9.12 9.14
C LYS A 259 -30.34 -7.79 8.81
N ARG A 260 -30.69 -7.26 7.64
CA ARG A 260 -30.38 -5.88 7.31
C ARG A 260 -30.95 -4.98 8.40
N TRP A 261 -30.10 -4.33 9.14
CA TRP A 261 -30.53 -3.37 10.14
C TRP A 261 -30.34 -1.97 9.55
N GLU A 262 -31.42 -1.21 9.51
CA GLU A 262 -31.43 0.14 9.00
C GLU A 262 -31.91 1.07 10.11
N GLN A 263 -31.12 2.09 10.42
CA GLN A 263 -31.51 3.11 11.37
C GLN A 263 -31.49 4.48 10.69
N PRO A 264 -32.60 5.22 10.71
CA PRO A 264 -32.62 6.60 10.20
C PRO A 264 -31.66 7.47 10.99
N ILE A 265 -30.88 8.28 10.29
CA ILE A 265 -30.05 9.33 10.87
C ILE A 265 -30.50 10.68 10.32
N ALA A 266 -30.15 11.77 11.05
CA ALA A 266 -30.56 13.12 10.66
C ALA A 266 -30.08 13.47 9.23
N GLY A 267 -30.92 14.18 8.47
CA GLY A 267 -30.60 14.61 7.10
C GLY A 267 -31.06 13.66 5.99
N GLY A 268 -31.96 12.70 6.28
CA GLY A 268 -32.51 11.80 5.24
C GLY A 268 -31.60 10.67 4.83
N MET A 269 -30.48 10.48 5.53
CA MET A 269 -29.59 9.33 5.35
C MET A 269 -30.01 8.18 6.26
N THR A 270 -29.72 6.96 5.85
CA THR A 270 -29.97 5.74 6.65
C THR A 270 -28.63 5.08 6.95
N LEU A 271 -28.34 4.82 8.23
CA LEU A 271 -27.20 3.96 8.59
C LEU A 271 -27.59 2.51 8.28
N ALA A 272 -26.94 1.94 7.28
CA ALA A 272 -27.25 0.57 6.81
C ALA A 272 -26.51 -0.51 7.62
N GLY A 273 -26.43 -0.34 8.93
CA GLY A 273 -25.94 -1.35 9.85
C GLY A 273 -24.42 -1.58 9.88
N LEU A 274 -23.95 -2.00 11.04
CA LEU A 274 -22.65 -2.67 11.19
C LEU A 274 -22.92 -4.17 11.16
N SER A 275 -22.37 -4.89 10.19
CA SER A 275 -22.40 -6.34 10.16
C SER A 275 -21.04 -6.90 10.53
N TYR A 276 -21.01 -7.86 11.42
CA TYR A 276 -19.86 -8.69 11.70
C TYR A 276 -20.05 -10.00 10.93
N GLN A 277 -19.09 -10.35 10.12
CA GLN A 277 -19.05 -11.61 9.40
C GLN A 277 -17.90 -12.45 9.96
N MET A 278 -18.19 -13.66 10.40
CA MET A 278 -17.16 -14.68 10.56
C MET A 278 -16.89 -15.26 9.18
N PHE A 279 -15.65 -15.28 8.77
CA PHE A 279 -15.23 -15.94 7.54
C PHE A 279 -14.96 -17.42 7.86
N ASP A 280 -15.54 -18.29 7.06
CA ASP A 280 -15.24 -19.72 7.03
C ASP A 280 -14.48 -20.06 5.73
N GLY A 281 -14.18 -21.35 5.53
CA GLY A 281 -13.47 -21.81 4.35
C GLY A 281 -14.17 -21.45 3.03
N ASP A 282 -15.49 -21.53 3.01
CA ASP A 282 -16.29 -21.21 1.81
C ASP A 282 -16.25 -19.70 1.49
N ASP A 283 -16.32 -18.85 2.51
CA ASP A 283 -16.16 -17.39 2.36
C ASP A 283 -14.77 -17.03 1.83
N TYR A 284 -13.74 -17.76 2.28
CA TYR A 284 -12.37 -17.56 1.85
C TYR A 284 -12.15 -18.00 0.40
N ASP A 285 -12.70 -19.14 0.00
CA ASP A 285 -12.70 -19.61 -1.38
C ASP A 285 -13.42 -18.63 -2.31
N ASP A 286 -14.55 -18.09 -1.90
CA ASP A 286 -15.27 -17.06 -2.66
C ASP A 286 -14.45 -15.78 -2.79
N PHE A 287 -13.77 -15.33 -1.73
CA PHE A 287 -12.87 -14.19 -1.77
C PHE A 287 -11.71 -14.43 -2.76
N GLN A 288 -11.07 -15.58 -2.71
CA GLN A 288 -9.98 -15.92 -3.62
C GLN A 288 -10.42 -15.95 -5.09
N ASN A 289 -11.55 -16.59 -5.35
CA ASN A 289 -12.10 -16.68 -6.70
C ASN A 289 -12.48 -15.32 -7.29
N ARG A 290 -12.91 -14.37 -6.46
CA ARG A 290 -13.31 -13.02 -6.90
C ARG A 290 -12.17 -12.03 -6.98
N TYR A 291 -11.22 -12.09 -6.05
CA TYR A 291 -10.27 -11.01 -5.80
C TYR A 291 -8.81 -11.40 -6.03
N LEU A 292 -8.48 -12.68 -6.18
CA LEU A 292 -7.12 -13.13 -6.43
C LEU A 292 -6.99 -13.79 -7.80
N ARG A 293 -5.90 -13.49 -8.51
CA ARG A 293 -5.55 -14.13 -9.78
C ARG A 293 -4.86 -15.47 -9.59
N ALA A 294 -4.13 -15.60 -8.51
CA ALA A 294 -3.44 -16.81 -8.10
C ALA A 294 -3.99 -17.27 -6.76
N ARG A 295 -4.23 -18.56 -6.67
CA ARG A 295 -4.58 -19.20 -5.43
C ARG A 295 -3.29 -19.39 -4.65
N TYR A 296 -3.18 -18.74 -3.50
CA TYR A 296 -2.09 -19.02 -2.58
C TYR A 296 -2.48 -20.20 -1.71
N GLU A 297 -2.05 -21.40 -2.09
CA GLU A 297 -2.33 -22.65 -1.35
C GLU A 297 -1.92 -22.53 0.12
N TRP A 298 -0.83 -21.81 0.38
CA TRP A 298 -0.37 -21.56 1.74
C TRP A 298 -1.31 -20.70 2.61
N ALA A 299 -2.28 -20.05 2.04
CA ALA A 299 -3.28 -19.28 2.77
C ALA A 299 -4.62 -20.04 2.93
N LEU A 300 -4.68 -21.28 2.46
CA LEU A 300 -5.88 -22.11 2.40
C LEU A 300 -5.83 -23.34 3.31
N ASP A 301 -4.65 -23.71 3.78
CA ASP A 301 -4.47 -24.89 4.62
C ASP A 301 -4.74 -24.53 6.09
N ASP A 302 -5.99 -24.31 6.43
CA ASP A 302 -6.50 -24.30 7.82
C ASP A 302 -7.52 -25.42 8.04
#